data_ff9090a34bec1a7f51bb300780bdf408
#
_entry.id   ff9090a34bec1a7f51bb300780bdf408
#
_cell.length_a   1.000
_cell.length_b   1.000
_cell.length_c   1.000
_cell.angle_alpha   90.00
_cell.angle_beta   90.00
_cell.angle_gamma   90.00
#
_symmetry.space_group_name_H-M   'P 1'
#
loop_
_entity.id
_entity.type
_entity.pdbx_description
1 polymer ?
#
loop_
_entity_poly.entity_id
_entity_poly.type
_entity_poly.pdbx_seq_one_letter_code
_entity_poly.pdbx_strand_id
1 'polypeptide(L)'
;MKKIQIISDKNKKSQKIKSVLVSKFKTLDTIKSNIIIVIGGDGFMLQTLKKNKNLKKIFYGINSGNYGFLMNKFSSKNIIKNLSKAKMTTISPLEMIVKNNKNHVKKYLAINEVSILRQSRQAASLSINHGSKKIIKKLISDGVLVSTPAGSTAYNLSVHGPILSLNSQKLSISPISPFRPRRWKG
;
A
#
# COMPACT_ATOMS: atom_id res chain seq x y z
N MET A 1 -1.74 -26.38 14.88
CA MET A 1 -2.32 -25.14 15.47
C MET A 1 -1.68 -23.92 14.79
N LYS A 2 -2.47 -22.92 14.33
CA LYS A 2 -1.93 -21.70 13.72
C LYS A 2 -1.23 -20.87 14.81
N LYS A 3 0.07 -20.56 14.61
CA LYS A 3 0.85 -19.71 15.52
C LYS A 3 0.56 -18.25 15.17
N ILE A 4 -0.19 -17.55 16.02
CA ILE A 4 -0.76 -16.22 15.74
C ILE A 4 -0.15 -15.17 16.65
N GLN A 5 0.21 -14.01 16.07
CA GLN A 5 0.45 -12.77 16.80
C GLN A 5 -0.70 -11.79 16.51
N ILE A 6 -1.07 -10.97 17.48
CA ILE A 6 -2.09 -9.93 17.33
C ILE A 6 -1.47 -8.57 17.68
N ILE A 7 -1.48 -7.67 16.71
CA ILE A 7 -1.02 -6.29 16.88
C ILE A 7 -2.15 -5.32 16.50
N SER A 8 -2.18 -4.17 17.15
CA SER A 8 -3.21 -3.15 16.92
C SER A 8 -2.63 -1.75 16.99
N ASP A 9 -3.24 -0.81 16.31
CA ASP A 9 -2.99 0.60 16.55
C ASP A 9 -3.51 1.02 17.94
N LYS A 10 -3.29 2.29 18.30
CA LYS A 10 -3.67 2.85 19.62
C LYS A 10 -5.14 3.26 19.72
N ASN A 11 -5.95 3.12 18.67
CA ASN A 11 -7.35 3.51 18.66
C ASN A 11 -8.16 2.65 19.64
N LYS A 12 -9.07 3.26 20.39
CA LYS A 12 -9.94 2.58 21.37
C LYS A 12 -10.71 1.39 20.77
N LYS A 13 -11.22 1.53 19.53
CA LYS A 13 -11.93 0.46 18.82
C LYS A 13 -11.01 -0.71 18.48
N SER A 14 -9.78 -0.42 18.05
CA SER A 14 -8.76 -1.45 17.78
C SER A 14 -8.39 -2.22 19.04
N GLN A 15 -8.24 -1.52 20.17
CA GLN A 15 -7.92 -2.15 21.46
C GLN A 15 -9.06 -3.07 21.94
N LYS A 16 -10.33 -2.64 21.78
CA LYS A 16 -11.49 -3.51 22.08
C LYS A 16 -11.51 -4.77 21.21
N ILE A 17 -11.24 -4.64 19.91
CA ILE A 17 -11.15 -5.79 19.00
C ILE A 17 -10.00 -6.71 19.44
N LYS A 18 -8.85 -6.14 19.79
CA LYS A 18 -7.68 -6.90 20.26
C LYS A 18 -8.01 -7.74 21.50
N SER A 19 -8.65 -7.16 22.52
CA SER A 19 -9.05 -7.92 23.72
C SER A 19 -9.94 -9.12 23.41
N VAL A 20 -10.92 -8.94 22.51
CA VAL A 20 -11.79 -10.04 22.04
C VAL A 20 -10.99 -11.13 21.31
N LEU A 21 -9.97 -10.77 20.54
CA LEU A 21 -9.17 -11.76 19.81
C LEU A 21 -8.17 -12.48 20.71
N VAL A 22 -7.56 -11.79 21.65
CA VAL A 22 -6.63 -12.38 22.63
C VAL A 22 -7.33 -13.44 23.48
N SER A 23 -8.62 -13.25 23.85
CA SER A 23 -9.40 -14.28 24.55
C SER A 23 -9.70 -15.53 23.71
N LYS A 24 -9.67 -15.41 22.37
CA LYS A 24 -9.98 -16.51 21.44
C LYS A 24 -8.77 -17.25 20.88
N PHE A 25 -7.62 -16.62 20.87
CA PHE A 25 -6.40 -17.17 20.28
C PHE A 25 -5.26 -17.16 21.29
N LYS A 26 -4.52 -18.27 21.37
CA LYS A 26 -3.22 -18.29 22.05
C LYS A 26 -2.24 -17.47 21.22
N THR A 27 -1.86 -16.30 21.74
CA THR A 27 -0.95 -15.37 21.03
C THR A 27 0.51 -15.72 21.28
N LEU A 28 1.35 -15.47 20.29
CA LEU A 28 2.79 -15.69 20.31
C LEU A 28 3.51 -14.41 19.86
N ASP A 29 4.81 -14.35 20.15
CA ASP A 29 5.69 -13.29 19.64
C ASP A 29 5.79 -13.31 18.10
N THR A 30 6.23 -12.19 17.52
CA THR A 30 6.40 -12.06 16.08
C THR A 30 7.31 -13.15 15.51
N ILE A 31 8.39 -13.49 16.20
CA ILE A 31 9.36 -14.50 15.73
C ILE A 31 8.71 -15.87 15.64
N LYS A 32 7.95 -16.26 16.66
CA LYS A 32 7.34 -17.60 16.79
C LYS A 32 6.02 -17.75 16.03
N SER A 33 5.41 -16.65 15.57
CA SER A 33 4.13 -16.67 14.85
C SER A 33 4.33 -16.93 13.35
N ASN A 34 3.35 -17.55 12.71
CA ASN A 34 3.28 -17.70 11.24
C ASN A 34 2.30 -16.69 10.62
N ILE A 35 1.35 -16.20 11.42
CA ILE A 35 0.31 -15.26 11.01
C ILE A 35 0.34 -14.08 11.96
N ILE A 36 0.31 -12.88 11.40
CA ILE A 36 0.18 -11.63 12.14
C ILE A 36 -1.20 -11.05 11.84
N ILE A 37 -2.07 -11.00 12.84
CA ILE A 37 -3.35 -10.29 12.74
C ILE A 37 -3.10 -8.82 13.06
N VAL A 38 -3.40 -7.95 12.10
CA VAL A 38 -3.19 -6.50 12.19
C VAL A 38 -4.55 -5.82 12.34
N ILE A 39 -4.78 -5.13 13.45
CA ILE A 39 -6.03 -4.44 13.74
C ILE A 39 -5.82 -2.94 13.64
N GLY A 40 -6.51 -2.29 12.69
CA GLY A 40 -6.35 -0.86 12.41
C GLY A 40 -6.99 -0.46 11.09
N GLY A 41 -6.46 0.57 10.46
CA GLY A 41 -6.72 0.95 9.07
C GLY A 41 -5.59 0.54 8.13
N ASP A 42 -5.75 0.85 6.82
CA ASP A 42 -4.74 0.55 5.79
C ASP A 42 -3.36 1.14 6.13
N GLY A 43 -3.31 2.37 6.64
CA GLY A 43 -2.05 3.01 7.03
C GLY A 43 -1.27 2.21 8.08
N PHE A 44 -1.96 1.65 9.09
CA PHE A 44 -1.32 0.80 10.10
C PHE A 44 -0.87 -0.55 9.51
N MET A 45 -1.65 -1.12 8.59
CA MET A 45 -1.24 -2.31 7.83
C MET A 45 0.04 -2.03 7.04
N LEU A 46 0.10 -0.94 6.28
CA LEU A 46 1.27 -0.57 5.49
C LEU A 46 2.53 -0.37 6.34
N GLN A 47 2.42 0.31 7.49
CA GLN A 47 3.52 0.44 8.44
C GLN A 47 3.98 -0.91 8.98
N THR A 48 3.05 -1.80 9.28
CA THR A 48 3.33 -3.15 9.78
C THR A 48 4.04 -4.00 8.73
N LEU A 49 3.57 -3.98 7.49
CA LEU A 49 4.21 -4.66 6.36
C LEU A 49 5.63 -4.17 6.14
N LYS A 50 5.83 -2.84 6.14
CA LYS A 50 7.15 -2.21 5.97
C LYS A 50 8.12 -2.61 7.09
N LYS A 51 7.66 -2.60 8.35
CA LYS A 51 8.47 -2.98 9.51
C LYS A 51 8.88 -4.45 9.47
N ASN A 52 8.03 -5.32 8.92
CA ASN A 52 8.23 -6.76 8.91
C ASN A 52 8.57 -7.32 7.51
N LYS A 53 9.07 -6.48 6.59
CA LYS A 53 9.34 -6.84 5.19
C LYS A 53 10.28 -8.03 5.00
N ASN A 54 11.20 -8.25 5.94
CA ASN A 54 12.18 -9.34 5.91
C ASN A 54 11.62 -10.65 6.50
N LEU A 55 10.43 -10.61 7.11
CA LEU A 55 9.80 -11.78 7.70
C LEU A 55 8.87 -12.43 6.66
N LYS A 56 9.09 -13.69 6.35
CA LYS A 56 8.19 -14.49 5.49
C LYS A 56 6.92 -14.87 6.27
N LYS A 57 6.09 -13.85 6.63
CA LYS A 57 4.87 -14.01 7.43
C LYS A 57 3.64 -13.72 6.60
N ILE A 58 2.51 -14.29 7.04
CA ILE A 58 1.19 -13.98 6.49
C ILE A 58 0.55 -12.90 7.36
N PHE A 59 0.00 -11.86 6.75
CA PHE A 59 -0.68 -10.78 7.44
C PHE A 59 -2.18 -10.88 7.18
N TYR A 60 -3.00 -10.74 8.24
CA TYR A 60 -4.44 -10.70 8.15
C TYR A 60 -4.95 -9.40 8.75
N GLY A 61 -5.42 -8.49 7.89
CA GLY A 61 -5.92 -7.19 8.32
C GLY A 61 -7.35 -7.26 8.85
N ILE A 62 -7.62 -6.58 9.96
CA ILE A 62 -8.96 -6.37 10.52
C ILE A 62 -9.21 -4.88 10.62
N ASN A 63 -10.24 -4.39 9.90
CA ASN A 63 -10.60 -2.98 9.89
C ASN A 63 -11.26 -2.56 11.21
N SER A 64 -10.70 -1.55 11.85
CA SER A 64 -11.27 -0.86 12.99
C SER A 64 -11.85 0.52 12.63
N GLY A 65 -11.57 1.02 11.41
CA GLY A 65 -12.11 2.25 10.86
C GLY A 65 -13.39 2.05 10.06
N ASN A 66 -13.72 3.03 9.21
CA ASN A 66 -14.90 2.98 8.34
C ASN A 66 -14.58 2.28 7.00
N TYR A 67 -13.42 2.55 6.43
CA TYR A 67 -12.98 2.07 5.13
C TYR A 67 -11.60 1.42 5.23
N GLY A 68 -11.32 0.46 4.35
CA GLY A 68 -10.02 -0.16 4.19
C GLY A 68 -10.01 -1.10 3.00
N PHE A 69 -8.99 -0.99 2.15
CA PHE A 69 -8.80 -1.82 0.96
C PHE A 69 -8.00 -3.08 1.26
N LEU A 70 -7.06 -2.98 2.23
CA LEU A 70 -6.21 -4.08 2.68
C LEU A 70 -6.79 -4.82 3.90
N MET A 71 -7.94 -4.39 4.40
CA MET A 71 -8.48 -4.83 5.67
C MET A 71 -9.81 -5.56 5.51
N ASN A 72 -10.00 -6.61 6.31
CA ASN A 72 -11.26 -7.36 6.36
C ASN A 72 -12.20 -6.79 7.42
N LYS A 73 -13.51 -6.92 7.21
CA LYS A 73 -14.52 -6.55 8.19
C LYS A 73 -14.41 -7.44 9.44
N PHE A 74 -14.44 -6.83 10.62
CA PHE A 74 -14.42 -7.57 11.87
C PHE A 74 -15.75 -8.29 12.14
N SER A 75 -15.67 -9.54 12.56
CA SER A 75 -16.81 -10.30 13.09
C SER A 75 -16.33 -11.20 14.23
N SER A 76 -16.73 -10.87 15.46
CA SER A 76 -16.34 -11.65 16.65
C SER A 76 -16.82 -13.10 16.61
N LYS A 77 -18.02 -13.34 16.05
CA LYS A 77 -18.62 -14.69 15.94
C LYS A 77 -17.92 -15.54 14.88
N ASN A 78 -17.50 -14.94 13.76
CA ASN A 78 -17.02 -15.64 12.58
C ASN A 78 -15.50 -15.53 12.32
N ILE A 79 -14.72 -14.97 13.24
CA ILE A 79 -13.30 -14.70 12.99
C ILE A 79 -12.48 -15.94 12.63
N ILE A 80 -12.71 -17.06 13.31
CA ILE A 80 -12.00 -18.32 13.04
C ILE A 80 -12.36 -18.83 11.65
N LYS A 81 -13.66 -18.84 11.30
CA LYS A 81 -14.17 -19.22 9.98
C LYS A 81 -13.63 -18.30 8.88
N ASN A 82 -13.62 -16.98 9.12
CA ASN A 82 -13.12 -16.01 8.16
C ASN A 82 -11.61 -16.18 7.92
N LEU A 83 -10.83 -16.37 8.98
CA LEU A 83 -9.38 -16.62 8.87
C LEU A 83 -9.06 -17.93 8.15
N SER A 84 -9.87 -18.99 8.33
CA SER A 84 -9.66 -20.28 7.64
C SER A 84 -10.04 -20.23 6.15
N LYS A 85 -11.02 -19.41 5.78
CA LYS A 85 -11.50 -19.23 4.39
C LYS A 85 -10.82 -18.08 3.65
N ALA A 86 -9.93 -17.34 4.29
CA ALA A 86 -9.25 -16.21 3.66
C ALA A 86 -8.37 -16.67 2.50
N LYS A 87 -8.50 -15.99 1.37
CA LYS A 87 -7.61 -16.17 0.21
C LYS A 87 -6.35 -15.35 0.41
N MET A 88 -5.20 -15.96 0.20
CA MET A 88 -3.91 -15.28 0.26
C MET A 88 -3.68 -14.48 -1.02
N THR A 89 -3.26 -13.24 -0.87
CA THR A 89 -2.86 -12.35 -1.97
C THR A 89 -1.46 -11.84 -1.71
N THR A 90 -0.61 -11.88 -2.71
CA THR A 90 0.74 -11.34 -2.63
C THR A 90 0.74 -9.87 -3.04
N ILE A 91 1.34 -9.01 -2.21
CA ILE A 91 1.55 -7.59 -2.52
C ILE A 91 3.02 -7.40 -2.88
N SER A 92 3.29 -6.88 -4.08
CA SER A 92 4.64 -6.57 -4.55
C SER A 92 4.90 -5.07 -4.38
N PRO A 93 5.89 -4.67 -3.55
CA PRO A 93 6.25 -3.27 -3.41
C PRO A 93 6.96 -2.77 -4.69
N LEU A 94 6.86 -1.46 -4.93
CA LEU A 94 7.58 -0.75 -5.97
C LEU A 94 8.95 -0.31 -5.45
N GLU A 95 10.02 -0.67 -6.13
CA GLU A 95 11.36 -0.12 -5.88
C GLU A 95 11.53 1.18 -6.66
N MET A 96 11.85 2.26 -5.95
CA MET A 96 12.24 3.53 -6.54
C MET A 96 13.74 3.70 -6.45
N ILE A 97 14.39 3.96 -7.59
CA ILE A 97 15.81 4.31 -7.67
C ILE A 97 15.89 5.77 -8.09
N VAL A 98 16.44 6.61 -7.23
CA VAL A 98 16.65 8.04 -7.52
C VAL A 98 18.12 8.27 -7.79
N LYS A 99 18.43 8.90 -8.93
CA LYS A 99 19.78 9.36 -9.30
C LYS A 99 19.73 10.89 -9.47
N ASN A 100 20.59 11.61 -8.77
CA ASN A 100 20.70 13.06 -8.89
C ASN A 100 21.79 13.46 -9.91
N ASN A 101 21.92 14.77 -10.17
CA ASN A 101 22.90 15.33 -11.10
C ASN A 101 24.37 15.03 -10.72
N LYS A 102 24.64 14.73 -9.44
CA LYS A 102 25.97 14.33 -8.94
C LYS A 102 26.17 12.81 -8.97
N ASN A 103 25.33 12.06 -9.69
CA ASN A 103 25.35 10.60 -9.78
C ASN A 103 25.12 9.86 -8.46
N HIS A 104 24.67 10.53 -7.39
CA HIS A 104 24.31 9.85 -6.16
C HIS A 104 23.01 9.05 -6.38
N VAL A 105 23.04 7.79 -5.97
CA VAL A 105 21.91 6.87 -6.12
C VAL A 105 21.33 6.58 -4.75
N LYS A 106 20.01 6.69 -4.62
CA LYS A 106 19.24 6.26 -3.44
C LYS A 106 18.13 5.31 -3.86
N LYS A 107 17.88 4.29 -3.03
CA LYS A 107 16.83 3.30 -3.25
C LYS A 107 15.79 3.37 -2.15
N TYR A 108 14.52 3.28 -2.53
CA TYR A 108 13.38 3.28 -1.61
C TYR A 108 12.37 2.21 -2.01
N LEU A 109 11.56 1.74 -1.06
CA LEU A 109 10.45 0.83 -1.31
C LEU A 109 9.14 1.52 -0.95
N ALA A 110 8.17 1.45 -1.87
CA ALA A 110 6.82 1.93 -1.69
C ALA A 110 5.83 0.77 -1.87
N ILE A 111 4.88 0.63 -0.95
CA ILE A 111 3.80 -0.36 -1.08
C ILE A 111 2.68 0.20 -1.95
N ASN A 112 2.32 1.47 -1.76
CA ASN A 112 1.25 2.13 -2.50
C ASN A 112 1.76 2.74 -3.80
N GLU A 113 2.47 3.86 -3.70
CA GLU A 113 2.91 4.64 -4.85
C GLU A 113 4.21 5.39 -4.60
N VAL A 114 4.82 5.82 -5.69
CA VAL A 114 5.88 6.81 -5.74
C VAL A 114 5.34 8.03 -6.48
N SER A 115 5.48 9.22 -5.92
CA SER A 115 5.12 10.47 -6.58
C SER A 115 6.32 11.40 -6.69
N ILE A 116 6.40 12.12 -7.82
CA ILE A 116 7.32 13.23 -8.03
C ILE A 116 6.46 14.48 -8.12
N LEU A 117 6.73 15.45 -7.24
CA LEU A 117 6.01 16.71 -7.15
C LEU A 117 6.96 17.89 -7.32
N ARG A 118 6.48 18.95 -7.97
CA ARG A 118 7.20 20.24 -8.03
C ARG A 118 7.37 20.81 -6.63
N GLN A 119 8.48 21.50 -6.40
CA GLN A 119 8.76 22.18 -5.13
C GLN A 119 8.48 23.68 -5.19
N SER A 120 8.36 24.24 -6.39
CA SER A 120 8.10 25.66 -6.59
C SER A 120 6.68 25.89 -7.13
N ARG A 121 6.28 27.16 -7.26
CA ARG A 121 5.00 27.54 -7.91
C ARG A 121 4.99 27.25 -9.41
N GLN A 122 6.16 27.10 -10.04
CA GLN A 122 6.28 26.79 -11.45
C GLN A 122 5.95 25.32 -11.71
N ALA A 123 5.18 25.02 -12.77
CA ALA A 123 4.86 23.67 -13.19
C ALA A 123 6.13 22.87 -13.54
N ALA A 124 6.13 21.59 -13.19
CA ALA A 124 7.20 20.68 -13.59
C ALA A 124 7.09 20.33 -15.07
N SER A 125 8.26 20.15 -15.72
CA SER A 125 8.36 19.63 -17.08
C SER A 125 9.03 18.25 -17.02
N LEU A 126 8.26 17.19 -17.26
CA LEU A 126 8.67 15.81 -17.07
C LEU A 126 8.67 15.07 -18.42
N SER A 127 9.64 14.18 -18.61
CA SER A 127 9.63 13.17 -19.66
C SER A 127 9.46 11.81 -19.04
N ILE A 128 8.58 10.97 -19.60
CA ILE A 128 8.28 9.63 -19.09
C ILE A 128 8.64 8.61 -20.15
N ASN A 129 9.47 7.66 -19.77
CA ASN A 129 9.88 6.55 -20.62
C ASN A 129 9.56 5.21 -19.94
N HIS A 130 9.32 4.18 -20.72
CA HIS A 130 9.23 2.79 -20.28
C HIS A 130 10.24 1.98 -21.10
N GLY A 131 11.35 1.58 -20.48
CA GLY A 131 12.51 1.08 -21.19
C GLY A 131 13.03 2.09 -22.20
N SER A 132 13.23 1.69 -23.44
CA SER A 132 13.63 2.58 -24.55
C SER A 132 12.48 3.38 -25.16
N LYS A 133 11.21 2.99 -24.88
CA LYS A 133 10.02 3.66 -25.45
C LYS A 133 9.68 4.94 -24.67
N LYS A 134 9.62 6.04 -25.39
CA LYS A 134 9.13 7.31 -24.83
C LYS A 134 7.61 7.29 -24.80
N ILE A 135 7.01 7.29 -23.58
CA ILE A 135 5.55 7.33 -23.35
C ILE A 135 5.06 8.77 -23.59
N ILE A 136 5.72 9.73 -22.95
CA ILE A 136 5.41 11.14 -23.12
C ILE A 136 6.69 11.98 -23.14
N LYS A 137 6.83 12.80 -24.17
CA LYS A 137 8.04 13.62 -24.38
C LYS A 137 8.11 14.79 -23.42
N LYS A 138 6.96 15.43 -23.15
CA LYS A 138 6.89 16.62 -22.30
C LYS A 138 5.53 16.66 -21.60
N LEU A 139 5.52 16.35 -20.31
CA LEU A 139 4.37 16.51 -19.42
C LEU A 139 4.57 17.77 -18.59
N ILE A 140 3.70 18.77 -18.76
CA ILE A 140 3.65 19.95 -17.92
C ILE A 140 2.55 19.73 -16.88
N SER A 141 2.92 19.61 -15.60
CA SER A 141 2.02 19.21 -14.52
C SER A 141 2.57 19.63 -13.16
N ASP A 142 1.81 19.41 -12.10
CA ASP A 142 2.34 19.49 -10.74
C ASP A 142 3.24 18.30 -10.41
N GLY A 143 3.10 17.19 -11.15
CA GLY A 143 3.89 16.01 -10.95
C GLY A 143 3.36 14.79 -11.69
N VAL A 144 3.92 13.65 -11.33
CA VAL A 144 3.52 12.32 -11.83
C VAL A 144 3.58 11.32 -10.68
N LEU A 145 2.70 10.33 -10.73
CA LEU A 145 2.57 9.28 -9.74
C LEU A 145 2.66 7.93 -10.45
N VAL A 146 3.39 6.99 -9.85
CA VAL A 146 3.43 5.58 -10.25
C VAL A 146 2.89 4.75 -9.10
N SER A 147 1.79 4.04 -9.32
CA SER A 147 1.08 3.29 -8.29
C SER A 147 1.13 1.79 -8.55
N THR A 148 1.26 1.04 -7.46
CA THR A 148 1.02 -0.41 -7.41
C THR A 148 -0.49 -0.70 -7.40
N PRO A 149 -0.92 -1.96 -7.60
CA PRO A 149 -2.31 -2.35 -7.36
C PRO A 149 -2.81 -2.02 -5.95
N ALA A 150 -1.97 -2.19 -4.92
CA ALA A 150 -2.33 -1.86 -3.54
C ALA A 150 -2.55 -0.36 -3.32
N GLY A 151 -1.80 0.49 -4.02
CA GLY A 151 -1.93 1.95 -3.97
C GLY A 151 -2.98 2.53 -4.92
N SER A 152 -3.58 1.71 -5.79
CA SER A 152 -4.49 2.22 -6.82
C SER A 152 -5.74 2.91 -6.26
N THR A 153 -6.15 2.58 -5.04
CA THR A 153 -7.26 3.21 -4.30
C THR A 153 -6.84 4.32 -3.35
N ALA A 154 -5.53 4.64 -3.28
CA ALA A 154 -4.96 5.71 -2.45
C ALA A 154 -4.80 7.02 -3.27
N TYR A 155 -3.63 7.63 -3.27
CA TYR A 155 -3.40 8.90 -3.99
C TYR A 155 -3.63 8.77 -5.51
N ASN A 156 -3.36 7.60 -6.08
CA ASN A 156 -3.68 7.32 -7.49
C ASN A 156 -5.16 7.60 -7.83
N LEU A 157 -6.09 7.21 -6.95
CA LEU A 157 -7.52 7.46 -7.17
C LEU A 157 -7.84 8.97 -7.10
N SER A 158 -7.18 9.71 -6.20
CA SER A 158 -7.39 11.16 -6.06
C SER A 158 -6.90 11.94 -7.30
N VAL A 159 -5.97 11.40 -8.06
CA VAL A 159 -5.51 11.97 -9.34
C VAL A 159 -6.16 11.32 -10.55
N HIS A 160 -7.32 10.68 -10.35
CA HIS A 160 -8.14 10.02 -11.39
C HIS A 160 -7.45 8.84 -12.08
N GLY A 161 -6.45 8.22 -11.44
CA GLY A 161 -5.85 6.98 -11.91
C GLY A 161 -6.81 5.78 -11.77
N PRO A 162 -6.62 4.71 -12.56
CA PRO A 162 -7.47 3.52 -12.52
C PRO A 162 -7.31 2.74 -11.22
N ILE A 163 -8.40 2.11 -10.76
CA ILE A 163 -8.35 1.09 -9.71
C ILE A 163 -7.86 -0.21 -10.33
N LEU A 164 -6.82 -0.79 -9.74
CA LEU A 164 -6.25 -2.07 -10.15
C LEU A 164 -6.60 -3.17 -9.15
N SER A 165 -6.92 -4.35 -9.64
CA SER A 165 -7.07 -5.53 -8.78
C SER A 165 -5.75 -5.83 -8.06
N LEU A 166 -5.79 -6.24 -6.79
CA LEU A 166 -4.58 -6.60 -6.00
C LEU A 166 -3.71 -7.68 -6.68
N ASN A 167 -4.32 -8.56 -7.48
CA ASN A 167 -3.62 -9.59 -8.22
C ASN A 167 -3.09 -9.12 -9.59
N SER A 168 -3.28 -7.86 -9.95
CA SER A 168 -2.81 -7.30 -11.22
C SER A 168 -1.29 -7.18 -11.22
N GLN A 169 -0.67 -7.56 -12.33
CA GLN A 169 0.77 -7.35 -12.58
C GLN A 169 1.04 -6.03 -13.32
N LYS A 170 0.12 -5.06 -13.20
CA LYS A 170 0.23 -3.76 -13.86
C LYS A 170 0.56 -2.67 -12.83
N LEU A 171 1.21 -1.62 -13.28
CA LEU A 171 1.37 -0.36 -12.56
C LEU A 171 0.51 0.71 -13.23
N SER A 172 0.01 1.66 -12.46
CA SER A 172 -0.61 2.87 -12.98
C SER A 172 0.42 4.00 -13.01
N ILE A 173 0.49 4.74 -14.11
CA ILE A 173 1.25 5.98 -14.21
C ILE A 173 0.23 7.09 -14.41
N SER A 174 0.06 7.97 -13.44
CA SER A 174 -0.98 9.01 -13.46
C SER A 174 -0.36 10.40 -13.30
N PRO A 175 -0.74 11.39 -14.12
CA PRO A 175 -0.28 12.76 -13.96
C PRO A 175 -0.98 13.41 -12.75
N ILE A 176 -0.30 14.35 -12.11
CA ILE A 176 -0.87 15.17 -11.04
C ILE A 176 -1.13 16.55 -11.62
N SER A 177 -2.41 16.96 -11.69
CA SER A 177 -2.84 18.26 -12.26
C SER A 177 -2.20 18.57 -13.62
N PRO A 178 -2.44 17.75 -14.68
CA PRO A 178 -1.77 17.94 -15.98
C PRO A 178 -2.28 19.22 -16.68
N PHE A 179 -1.34 20.10 -17.04
CA PHE A 179 -1.61 21.29 -17.86
C PHE A 179 -1.44 21.01 -19.37
N ARG A 180 -0.41 20.23 -19.73
CA ARG A 180 -0.15 19.78 -21.10
C ARG A 180 0.49 18.38 -21.08
N PRO A 181 0.00 17.41 -21.86
CA PRO A 181 -1.29 17.41 -22.57
C PRO A 181 -2.46 17.33 -21.58
N ARG A 182 -3.51 18.12 -21.83
CA ARG A 182 -4.67 18.24 -20.88
C ARG A 182 -5.47 16.96 -20.70
N ARG A 183 -5.52 16.09 -21.71
CA ARG A 183 -6.35 14.87 -21.71
C ARG A 183 -5.58 13.61 -21.41
N TRP A 184 -4.29 13.70 -21.14
CA TRP A 184 -3.54 12.52 -20.76
C TRP A 184 -3.89 12.11 -19.34
N LYS A 185 -4.38 10.89 -19.20
CA LYS A 185 -4.82 10.32 -17.91
C LYS A 185 -3.82 9.30 -17.34
N GLY A 186 -2.79 8.97 -18.10
CA GLY A 186 -1.82 7.94 -17.76
C GLY A 186 -1.96 6.69 -18.60
#